data_3c13786b45fedaa0e46c7db28cd71a8f
#
_entry.id   3c13786b45fedaa0e46c7db28cd71a8f
#
_cell.length_a   1.000
_cell.length_b   1.000
_cell.length_c   1.000
_cell.angle_alpha   90.00
_cell.angle_beta   90.00
_cell.angle_gamma   90.00
#
_symmetry.space_group_name_H-M   'P 1'
#
loop_
_entity.id
_entity.type
_entity.pdbx_description
1 polymer ?
#
loop_
_entity_poly.entity_id
_entity_poly.type
_entity_poly.pdbx_seq_one_letter_code
_entity_poly.pdbx_strand_id
1 'polypeptide(L)'
;MATLQKIRNRAGLLIIVVGVALLAFIIGDGLRSGSSLLQDNKMVALKIDGKKVKYDEYQQLLTQRTEPYERQRQGKLTDQDRVQISNQLAQELIADYVLEQEAKVLGLRVTPAEVSALIFGEGLPTSQWAAQFFSQFGVDMGDPEQIRSVMSELDMNKIKSLPAEQQSMMISVRNQWLETEKQIRTQRLSEKVNALLTRS
;
A
#
# COMPACT_ATOMS: atom_id res chain seq x y z
N MET A 1 -46.68 -17.95 -52.15
CA MET A 1 -45.36 -17.29 -51.98
C MET A 1 -45.41 -16.08 -51.04
N ALA A 2 -46.48 -15.85 -50.28
CA ALA A 2 -46.63 -14.70 -49.38
C ALA A 2 -46.03 -14.93 -47.97
N THR A 3 -45.74 -16.15 -47.56
CA THR A 3 -45.29 -16.50 -46.22
C THR A 3 -43.78 -16.21 -46.02
N LEU A 4 -42.98 -16.44 -47.03
CA LEU A 4 -41.50 -16.16 -46.96
C LEU A 4 -41.20 -14.66 -46.90
N GLN A 5 -41.99 -13.81 -47.59
CA GLN A 5 -41.85 -12.36 -47.55
C GLN A 5 -42.19 -11.79 -46.18
N LYS A 6 -43.19 -12.38 -45.49
CA LYS A 6 -43.64 -12.00 -44.14
C LYS A 6 -42.60 -12.38 -43.07
N ILE A 7 -41.89 -13.50 -43.26
CA ILE A 7 -40.78 -13.94 -42.37
C ILE A 7 -39.59 -13.03 -42.58
N ARG A 8 -39.22 -12.65 -43.79
CA ARG A 8 -38.12 -11.75 -44.09
C ARG A 8 -38.30 -10.34 -43.52
N ASN A 9 -39.55 -9.82 -43.57
CA ASN A 9 -39.85 -8.51 -42.97
C ASN A 9 -39.85 -8.53 -41.43
N ARG A 10 -40.05 -9.71 -40.79
CA ARG A 10 -39.96 -9.85 -39.36
C ARG A 10 -38.57 -10.21 -38.88
N ALA A 11 -37.68 -10.68 -39.77
CA ALA A 11 -36.29 -10.98 -39.42
C ALA A 11 -35.55 -9.72 -38.97
N GLY A 12 -35.79 -8.58 -39.64
CA GLY A 12 -35.22 -7.30 -39.21
C GLY A 12 -35.65 -6.86 -37.81
N LEU A 13 -36.95 -7.03 -37.53
CA LEU A 13 -37.48 -6.72 -36.22
C LEU A 13 -36.96 -7.66 -35.12
N LEU A 14 -36.76 -8.94 -35.43
CA LEU A 14 -36.16 -9.93 -34.52
C LEU A 14 -34.70 -9.58 -34.17
N ILE A 15 -33.92 -9.15 -35.21
CA ILE A 15 -32.55 -8.70 -35.00
C ILE A 15 -32.50 -7.47 -34.11
N ILE A 16 -33.39 -6.50 -34.29
CA ILE A 16 -33.50 -5.32 -33.41
C ILE A 16 -33.83 -5.71 -31.99
N VAL A 17 -34.81 -6.59 -31.78
CA VAL A 17 -35.23 -7.05 -30.44
C VAL A 17 -34.08 -7.77 -29.72
N VAL A 18 -33.37 -8.67 -30.44
CA VAL A 18 -32.21 -9.38 -29.90
C VAL A 18 -31.07 -8.41 -29.61
N GLY A 19 -30.83 -7.44 -30.52
CA GLY A 19 -29.83 -6.41 -30.31
C GLY A 19 -30.09 -5.52 -29.09
N VAL A 20 -31.35 -5.10 -28.92
CA VAL A 20 -31.77 -4.33 -27.73
C VAL A 20 -31.68 -5.18 -26.44
N ALA A 21 -32.05 -6.45 -26.49
CA ALA A 21 -31.93 -7.36 -25.34
C ALA A 21 -30.44 -7.58 -24.95
N LEU A 22 -29.54 -7.75 -25.92
CA LEU A 22 -28.09 -7.83 -25.69
C LEU A 22 -27.52 -6.54 -25.14
N LEU A 23 -27.91 -5.39 -25.69
CA LEU A 23 -27.50 -4.08 -25.17
C LEU A 23 -28.01 -3.87 -23.73
N ALA A 24 -29.27 -4.21 -23.43
CA ALA A 24 -29.81 -4.12 -22.08
C ALA A 24 -29.08 -5.06 -21.10
N PHE A 25 -28.67 -6.24 -21.57
CA PHE A 25 -27.87 -7.17 -20.77
C PHE A 25 -26.46 -6.61 -20.51
N ILE A 26 -25.79 -6.10 -21.55
CA ILE A 26 -24.45 -5.50 -21.42
C ILE A 26 -24.47 -4.26 -20.52
N ILE A 27 -25.50 -3.40 -20.67
CA ILE A 27 -25.70 -2.23 -19.80
C ILE A 27 -26.05 -2.67 -18.38
N GLY A 28 -26.90 -3.69 -18.22
CA GLY A 28 -27.28 -4.24 -16.92
C GLY A 28 -26.10 -4.88 -16.20
N ASP A 29 -25.26 -5.61 -16.92
CA ASP A 29 -24.05 -6.23 -16.38
C ASP A 29 -22.95 -5.17 -16.11
N GLY A 30 -22.82 -4.18 -17.01
CA GLY A 30 -21.95 -3.01 -16.81
C GLY A 30 -22.36 -2.14 -15.63
N LEU A 31 -23.65 -1.93 -15.39
CA LEU A 31 -24.18 -1.25 -14.21
C LEU A 31 -24.01 -2.09 -12.94
N ARG A 32 -24.12 -3.40 -13.03
CA ARG A 32 -23.88 -4.32 -11.92
C ARG A 32 -22.38 -4.41 -11.58
N SER A 33 -21.52 -4.47 -12.59
CA SER A 33 -20.08 -4.40 -12.44
C SER A 33 -19.61 -2.99 -12.03
N GLY A 34 -20.23 -1.94 -12.57
CA GLY A 34 -19.96 -0.54 -12.20
C GLY A 34 -20.43 -0.19 -10.78
N SER A 35 -21.50 -0.83 -10.27
CA SER A 35 -21.89 -0.69 -8.87
C SER A 35 -20.93 -1.40 -7.93
N SER A 36 -20.26 -2.45 -8.35
CA SER A 36 -19.17 -3.06 -7.57
C SER A 36 -17.93 -2.14 -7.50
N LEU A 37 -17.57 -1.46 -8.57
CA LEU A 37 -16.48 -0.46 -8.58
C LEU A 37 -16.81 0.77 -7.73
N LEU A 38 -18.08 1.15 -7.60
CA LEU A 38 -18.53 2.23 -6.72
C LEU A 38 -18.76 1.76 -5.27
N GLN A 39 -18.97 0.47 -5.06
CA GLN A 39 -19.18 -0.14 -3.76
C GLN A 39 -17.85 -0.56 -3.10
N ASP A 40 -16.83 -0.91 -3.90
CA ASP A 40 -15.47 -1.22 -3.40
C ASP A 40 -14.84 -0.04 -2.65
N ASN A 41 -15.11 1.19 -3.06
CA ASN A 41 -14.69 2.38 -2.32
C ASN A 41 -15.39 2.56 -0.94
N LYS A 42 -16.36 1.72 -0.59
CA LYS A 42 -17.08 1.75 0.69
C LYS A 42 -16.82 0.54 1.57
N MET A 43 -16.17 -0.50 1.06
CA MET A 43 -15.83 -1.65 1.89
C MET A 43 -14.70 -1.29 2.86
N VAL A 44 -15.01 -1.40 4.14
CA VAL A 44 -14.08 -1.22 5.25
C VAL A 44 -13.52 -2.60 5.59
N ALA A 45 -12.21 -2.80 5.39
CA ALA A 45 -11.54 -4.03 5.78
C ALA A 45 -11.35 -4.12 7.29
N LEU A 46 -11.00 -3.00 7.93
CA LEU A 46 -10.73 -2.92 9.34
C LEU A 46 -11.26 -1.60 9.91
N LYS A 47 -11.92 -1.65 11.07
CA LYS A 47 -12.35 -0.46 11.80
C LYS A 47 -11.71 -0.47 13.19
N ILE A 48 -10.89 0.54 13.48
CA ILE A 48 -10.18 0.67 14.74
C ILE A 48 -10.61 2.01 15.35
N ASP A 49 -11.40 1.98 16.42
CA ASP A 49 -11.84 3.16 17.16
C ASP A 49 -12.28 4.34 16.26
N GLY A 50 -13.12 4.06 15.27
CA GLY A 50 -13.64 5.05 14.31
C GLY A 50 -12.79 5.29 13.06
N LYS A 51 -11.48 5.00 13.06
CA LYS A 51 -10.65 4.99 11.86
C LYS A 51 -11.00 3.78 11.00
N LYS A 52 -11.21 4.02 9.73
CA LYS A 52 -11.56 2.97 8.76
C LYS A 52 -10.38 2.76 7.83
N VAL A 53 -9.90 1.51 7.77
CA VAL A 53 -8.97 1.05 6.73
C VAL A 53 -9.81 0.53 5.59
N LYS A 54 -9.66 1.10 4.41
CA LYS A 54 -10.41 0.67 3.22
C LYS A 54 -9.91 -0.70 2.74
N TYR A 55 -10.78 -1.43 2.08
CA TYR A 55 -10.46 -2.76 1.57
C TYR A 55 -9.33 -2.73 0.53
N ASP A 56 -9.35 -1.77 -0.39
CA ASP A 56 -8.31 -1.56 -1.39
C ASP A 56 -6.93 -1.25 -0.75
N GLU A 57 -6.91 -0.37 0.25
CA GLU A 57 -5.70 -0.06 1.03
C GLU A 57 -5.17 -1.31 1.75
N TYR A 58 -6.06 -2.05 2.42
CA TYR A 58 -5.69 -3.29 3.10
C TYR A 58 -5.13 -4.35 2.14
N GLN A 59 -5.76 -4.52 0.96
CA GLN A 59 -5.30 -5.46 -0.05
C GLN A 59 -3.94 -5.06 -0.64
N GLN A 60 -3.68 -3.78 -0.83
CA GLN A 60 -2.36 -3.29 -1.27
C GLN A 60 -1.29 -3.63 -0.23
N LEU A 61 -1.55 -3.35 1.05
CA LEU A 61 -0.63 -3.69 2.14
C LEU A 61 -0.41 -5.20 2.25
N LEU A 62 -1.48 -5.99 2.11
CA LEU A 62 -1.39 -7.45 2.13
C LEU A 62 -0.55 -7.97 0.95
N THR A 63 -0.75 -7.43 -0.25
CA THR A 63 0.04 -7.80 -1.44
C THR A 63 1.51 -7.46 -1.23
N GLN A 64 1.83 -6.27 -0.75
CA GLN A 64 3.21 -5.87 -0.45
C GLN A 64 3.88 -6.79 0.57
N ARG A 65 3.13 -7.33 1.53
CA ARG A 65 3.65 -8.28 2.53
C ARG A 65 3.80 -9.70 1.97
N THR A 66 2.93 -10.13 1.06
CA THR A 66 2.94 -11.50 0.51
C THR A 66 3.95 -11.68 -0.63
N GLU A 67 4.14 -10.68 -1.48
CA GLU A 67 5.06 -10.74 -2.62
C GLU A 67 6.49 -11.20 -2.29
N PRO A 68 7.17 -10.70 -1.24
CA PRO A 68 8.51 -11.16 -0.89
C PRO A 68 8.57 -12.64 -0.55
N TYR A 69 7.55 -13.15 0.15
CA TYR A 69 7.47 -14.59 0.50
C TYR A 69 7.20 -15.45 -0.73
N GLU A 70 6.35 -15.01 -1.66
CA GLU A 70 6.08 -15.71 -2.92
C GLU A 70 7.33 -15.77 -3.80
N ARG A 71 8.11 -14.70 -3.88
CA ARG A 71 9.39 -14.66 -4.59
C ARG A 71 10.43 -15.61 -3.97
N GLN A 72 10.56 -15.62 -2.65
CA GLN A 72 11.54 -16.43 -1.96
C GLN A 72 11.23 -17.93 -2.06
N ARG A 73 9.95 -18.31 -2.01
CA ARG A 73 9.50 -19.72 -2.08
C ARG A 73 9.33 -20.26 -3.50
N GLN A 74 9.52 -19.42 -4.54
CA GLN A 74 9.27 -19.78 -5.95
C GLN A 74 7.87 -20.38 -6.19
N GLY A 75 6.87 -19.97 -5.39
CA GLY A 75 5.52 -20.51 -5.47
C GLY A 75 4.49 -19.69 -4.74
N LYS A 76 3.22 -20.01 -4.98
CA LYS A 76 2.10 -19.36 -4.28
C LYS A 76 2.08 -19.73 -2.81
N LEU A 77 1.75 -18.76 -1.97
CA LEU A 77 1.50 -18.98 -0.56
C LEU A 77 0.31 -19.92 -0.36
N THR A 78 0.37 -20.74 0.68
CA THR A 78 -0.78 -21.53 1.10
C THR A 78 -1.87 -20.63 1.70
N ASP A 79 -3.11 -21.11 1.76
CA ASP A 79 -4.19 -20.35 2.39
C ASP A 79 -3.90 -20.07 3.87
N GLN A 80 -3.23 -21.00 4.56
CA GLN A 80 -2.78 -20.80 5.95
C GLN A 80 -1.76 -19.68 6.07
N ASP A 81 -0.75 -19.63 5.20
CA ASP A 81 0.26 -18.57 5.19
C ASP A 81 -0.42 -17.20 4.96
N ARG A 82 -1.37 -17.12 4.01
CA ARG A 82 -2.13 -15.90 3.72
C ARG A 82 -2.95 -15.41 4.92
N VAL A 83 -3.65 -16.33 5.58
CA VAL A 83 -4.41 -16.00 6.81
C VAL A 83 -3.49 -15.52 7.91
N GLN A 84 -2.34 -16.17 8.11
CA GLN A 84 -1.37 -15.76 9.11
C GLN A 84 -0.81 -14.36 8.83
N ILE A 85 -0.39 -14.08 7.59
CA ILE A 85 0.12 -12.76 7.18
C ILE A 85 -0.97 -11.69 7.32
N SER A 86 -2.21 -12.00 6.93
CA SER A 86 -3.36 -11.12 7.09
C SER A 86 -3.63 -10.76 8.55
N ASN A 87 -3.58 -11.74 9.46
CA ASN A 87 -3.77 -11.52 10.88
C ASN A 87 -2.63 -10.69 11.49
N GLN A 88 -1.38 -10.95 11.09
CA GLN A 88 -0.23 -10.15 11.52
C GLN A 88 -0.36 -8.70 11.06
N LEU A 89 -0.73 -8.47 9.79
CA LEU A 89 -0.97 -7.14 9.25
C LEU A 89 -2.08 -6.41 10.03
N ALA A 90 -3.19 -7.08 10.32
CA ALA A 90 -4.28 -6.49 11.09
C ALA A 90 -3.82 -6.10 12.50
N GLN A 91 -3.07 -6.96 13.19
CA GLN A 91 -2.52 -6.67 14.52
C GLN A 91 -1.53 -5.49 14.48
N GLU A 92 -0.67 -5.42 13.47
CA GLU A 92 0.26 -4.31 13.28
C GLU A 92 -0.48 -2.99 13.07
N LEU A 93 -1.51 -2.96 12.20
CA LEU A 93 -2.32 -1.76 11.98
C LEU A 93 -3.05 -1.30 13.24
N ILE A 94 -3.52 -2.24 14.07
CA ILE A 94 -4.15 -1.92 15.36
C ILE A 94 -3.11 -1.35 16.33
N ALA A 95 -1.95 -1.98 16.45
CA ALA A 95 -0.88 -1.54 17.35
C ALA A 95 -0.36 -0.15 16.97
N ASP A 96 -0.12 0.10 15.67
CA ASP A 96 0.28 1.41 15.15
C ASP A 96 -0.76 2.48 15.50
N TYR A 97 -2.05 2.17 15.29
CA TYR A 97 -3.13 3.10 15.60
C TYR A 97 -3.20 3.43 17.10
N VAL A 98 -3.15 2.40 17.96
CA VAL A 98 -3.17 2.60 19.40
C VAL A 98 -1.98 3.45 19.87
N LEU A 99 -0.78 3.13 19.36
CA LEU A 99 0.42 3.91 19.66
C LEU A 99 0.29 5.37 19.23
N GLU A 100 -0.26 5.64 18.03
CA GLU A 100 -0.51 6.99 17.54
C GLU A 100 -1.49 7.76 18.45
N GLN A 101 -2.56 7.10 18.92
CA GLN A 101 -3.54 7.73 19.81
C GLN A 101 -2.95 8.02 21.20
N GLU A 102 -2.25 7.07 21.79
CA GLU A 102 -1.56 7.25 23.07
C GLU A 102 -0.54 8.40 23.00
N ALA A 103 0.28 8.40 21.96
CA ALA A 103 1.25 9.47 21.73
C ALA A 103 0.57 10.84 21.58
N LYS A 104 -0.55 10.89 20.87
CA LYS A 104 -1.33 12.13 20.70
C LYS A 104 -1.90 12.65 22.02
N VAL A 105 -2.43 11.75 22.87
CA VAL A 105 -2.94 12.10 24.19
C VAL A 105 -1.80 12.62 25.09
N LEU A 106 -0.61 12.02 24.99
CA LEU A 106 0.59 12.42 25.73
C LEU A 106 1.30 13.65 25.14
N GLY A 107 0.80 14.22 24.02
CA GLY A 107 1.44 15.34 23.33
C GLY A 107 2.78 14.97 22.66
N LEU A 108 3.04 13.68 22.43
CA LEU A 108 4.28 13.20 21.83
C LEU A 108 4.17 13.18 20.31
N ARG A 109 5.28 13.52 19.67
CA ARG A 109 5.45 13.42 18.21
C ARG A 109 6.89 13.14 17.86
N VAL A 110 7.11 12.56 16.71
CA VAL A 110 8.45 12.41 16.11
C VAL A 110 8.63 13.49 15.06
N THR A 111 9.62 14.35 15.26
CA THR A 111 9.91 15.46 14.35
C THR A 111 10.76 15.00 13.16
N PRO A 112 10.76 15.74 12.02
CA PRO A 112 11.68 15.46 10.92
C PRO A 112 13.15 15.49 11.34
N ALA A 113 13.51 16.38 12.26
CA ALA A 113 14.87 16.48 12.80
C ALA A 113 15.26 15.20 13.58
N GLU A 114 14.36 14.62 14.37
CA GLU A 114 14.63 13.35 15.06
C GLU A 114 14.80 12.19 14.06
N VAL A 115 14.00 12.17 12.99
CA VAL A 115 14.18 11.15 11.93
C VAL A 115 15.52 11.31 11.25
N SER A 116 15.90 12.54 10.90
CA SER A 116 17.22 12.84 10.36
C SER A 116 18.34 12.38 11.31
N ALA A 117 18.23 12.71 12.60
CA ALA A 117 19.20 12.28 13.59
C ALA A 117 19.34 10.75 13.69
N LEU A 118 18.22 10.02 13.58
CA LEU A 118 18.19 8.55 13.57
C LEU A 118 18.75 7.93 12.27
N ILE A 119 18.72 8.67 11.17
CA ILE A 119 19.31 8.24 9.89
C ILE A 119 20.82 8.48 9.90
N PHE A 120 21.24 9.68 10.32
CA PHE A 120 22.65 10.13 10.25
C PHE A 120 23.46 9.88 11.53
N GLY A 121 22.85 9.40 12.61
CA GLY A 121 23.52 9.18 13.89
C GLY A 121 23.86 10.49 14.63
N GLU A 122 23.18 11.59 14.34
CA GLU A 122 23.44 12.91 14.91
C GLU A 122 22.77 13.08 16.28
N GLY A 123 23.47 12.73 17.36
CA GLY A 123 22.98 12.85 18.75
C GLY A 123 21.99 11.76 19.17
N LEU A 124 21.58 10.90 18.26
CA LEU A 124 20.80 9.69 18.50
C LEU A 124 21.52 8.50 17.82
N PRO A 125 21.39 7.28 18.38
CA PRO A 125 21.94 6.11 17.72
C PRO A 125 21.25 5.88 16.38
N THR A 126 22.01 5.51 15.36
CA THR A 126 21.47 5.19 14.03
C THR A 126 20.41 4.11 14.12
N SER A 127 19.29 4.34 13.47
CA SER A 127 18.20 3.37 13.40
C SER A 127 18.62 2.11 12.67
N GLN A 128 18.33 0.96 13.25
CA GLN A 128 18.54 -0.34 12.63
C GLN A 128 17.80 -0.47 11.29
N TRP A 129 16.61 0.10 11.17
CA TRP A 129 15.84 0.13 9.93
C TRP A 129 16.54 0.94 8.83
N ALA A 130 17.11 2.10 9.17
CA ALA A 130 17.91 2.89 8.24
C ALA A 130 19.14 2.11 7.81
N ALA A 131 19.88 1.54 8.75
CA ALA A 131 21.07 0.75 8.46
C ALA A 131 20.75 -0.43 7.52
N GLN A 132 19.67 -1.15 7.77
CA GLN A 132 19.23 -2.26 6.92
C GLN A 132 18.84 -1.80 5.51
N PHE A 133 18.15 -0.67 5.38
CA PHE A 133 17.80 -0.13 4.07
C PHE A 133 19.06 0.27 3.27
N PHE A 134 19.95 1.05 3.86
CA PHE A 134 21.13 1.55 3.16
C PHE A 134 22.17 0.47 2.86
N SER A 135 22.24 -0.58 3.69
CA SER A 135 23.15 -1.71 3.44
C SER A 135 22.87 -2.44 2.13
N GLN A 136 21.61 -2.42 1.63
CA GLN A 136 21.23 -3.01 0.34
C GLN A 136 21.92 -2.32 -0.85
N PHE A 137 22.36 -1.07 -0.66
CA PHE A 137 23.04 -0.26 -1.66
C PHE A 137 24.56 -0.17 -1.41
N GLY A 138 25.07 -0.95 -0.43
CA GLY A 138 26.48 -0.92 -0.07
C GLY A 138 26.94 0.40 0.58
N VAL A 139 26.01 1.16 1.14
CA VAL A 139 26.26 2.45 1.79
C VAL A 139 26.86 2.24 3.16
N ASP A 140 27.96 2.91 3.44
CA ASP A 140 28.52 3.00 4.78
C ASP A 140 27.73 4.01 5.62
N MET A 141 27.13 3.54 6.73
CA MET A 141 26.39 4.40 7.65
C MET A 141 27.27 5.41 8.39
N GLY A 142 28.57 5.25 8.35
CA GLY A 142 29.54 6.24 8.85
C GLY A 142 29.83 7.38 7.86
N ASP A 143 29.35 7.28 6.62
CA ASP A 143 29.53 8.29 5.58
C ASP A 143 28.21 9.00 5.25
N PRO A 144 27.95 10.19 5.85
CA PRO A 144 26.71 10.94 5.59
C PRO A 144 26.53 11.36 4.13
N GLU A 145 27.60 11.51 3.35
CA GLU A 145 27.48 11.94 1.94
C GLU A 145 26.95 10.79 1.06
N GLN A 146 27.34 9.55 1.34
CA GLN A 146 26.76 8.40 0.65
C GLN A 146 25.27 8.28 0.95
N ILE A 147 24.84 8.45 2.20
CA ILE A 147 23.44 8.46 2.60
C ILE A 147 22.67 9.55 1.85
N ARG A 148 23.20 10.79 1.83
CA ARG A 148 22.59 11.92 1.12
C ARG A 148 22.48 11.66 -0.39
N SER A 149 23.50 11.05 -0.97
CA SER A 149 23.50 10.68 -2.39
C SER A 149 22.32 9.76 -2.71
N VAL A 150 22.18 8.64 -1.98
CA VAL A 150 21.06 7.70 -2.18
C VAL A 150 19.73 8.39 -1.95
N MET A 151 19.59 9.17 -0.87
CA MET A 151 18.35 9.90 -0.59
C MET A 151 17.99 10.88 -1.71
N SER A 152 18.97 11.54 -2.32
CA SER A 152 18.73 12.46 -3.42
C SER A 152 18.22 11.76 -4.69
N GLU A 153 18.60 10.51 -4.93
CA GLU A 153 18.10 9.72 -6.06
C GLU A 153 16.64 9.28 -5.86
N LEU A 154 16.15 9.26 -4.61
CA LEU A 154 14.75 8.95 -4.28
C LEU A 154 13.82 10.16 -4.43
N ASP A 155 14.32 11.32 -4.85
CA ASP A 155 13.48 12.49 -5.14
C ASP A 155 12.57 12.24 -6.35
N MET A 156 11.27 12.55 -6.20
CA MET A 156 10.28 12.29 -7.23
C MET A 156 10.53 13.06 -8.54
N ASN A 157 11.14 14.25 -8.46
CA ASN A 157 11.44 15.03 -9.66
C ASN A 157 12.57 14.37 -10.45
N LYS A 158 13.59 13.85 -9.74
CA LYS A 158 14.65 13.06 -10.36
C LYS A 158 14.11 11.77 -10.97
N ILE A 159 13.29 11.03 -10.22
CA ILE A 159 12.69 9.78 -10.71
C ILE A 159 11.88 10.03 -11.99
N LYS A 160 11.07 11.09 -12.04
CA LYS A 160 10.28 11.44 -13.22
C LYS A 160 11.13 11.81 -14.44
N SER A 161 12.37 12.24 -14.25
CA SER A 161 13.29 12.55 -15.34
C SER A 161 14.00 11.33 -15.93
N LEU A 162 13.91 10.16 -15.30
CA LEU A 162 14.52 8.92 -15.74
C LEU A 162 13.74 8.28 -16.91
N PRO A 163 14.35 7.39 -17.70
CA PRO A 163 13.64 6.55 -18.66
C PRO A 163 12.56 5.69 -17.98
N ALA A 164 11.44 5.41 -18.66
CA ALA A 164 10.27 4.73 -18.10
C ALA A 164 10.59 3.39 -17.42
N GLU A 165 11.53 2.62 -17.95
CA GLU A 165 11.97 1.35 -17.38
C GLU A 165 12.64 1.52 -16.00
N GLN A 166 13.43 2.59 -15.86
CA GLN A 166 14.12 2.90 -14.60
C GLN A 166 13.17 3.56 -13.58
N GLN A 167 12.16 4.31 -14.05
CA GLN A 167 11.18 4.93 -13.14
C GLN A 167 10.47 3.91 -12.27
N SER A 168 9.99 2.80 -12.83
CA SER A 168 9.25 1.77 -12.09
C SER A 168 10.10 1.16 -10.98
N MET A 169 11.38 0.89 -11.26
CA MET A 169 12.33 0.39 -10.29
C MET A 169 12.58 1.39 -9.16
N MET A 170 12.87 2.66 -9.51
CA MET A 170 13.13 3.71 -8.53
C MET A 170 11.90 4.06 -7.69
N ILE A 171 10.70 3.99 -8.26
CA ILE A 171 9.45 4.12 -7.49
C ILE A 171 9.32 2.99 -6.46
N SER A 172 9.68 1.77 -6.82
CA SER A 172 9.68 0.64 -5.87
C SER A 172 10.65 0.87 -4.72
N VAL A 173 11.89 1.28 -5.01
CA VAL A 173 12.90 1.62 -3.99
C VAL A 173 12.43 2.77 -3.10
N ARG A 174 11.85 3.82 -3.69
CA ARG A 174 11.28 4.93 -2.93
C ARG A 174 10.14 4.47 -2.00
N ASN A 175 9.24 3.62 -2.48
CA ASN A 175 8.15 3.09 -1.66
C ASN A 175 8.71 2.25 -0.49
N GLN A 176 9.74 1.46 -0.72
CA GLN A 176 10.45 0.74 0.33
C GLN A 176 11.07 1.70 1.36
N TRP A 177 11.66 2.82 0.90
CA TRP A 177 12.16 3.86 1.81
C TRP A 177 11.06 4.48 2.64
N LEU A 178 9.92 4.85 2.05
CA LEU A 178 8.80 5.43 2.79
C LEU A 178 8.26 4.49 3.88
N GLU A 179 8.22 3.20 3.61
CA GLU A 179 7.87 2.20 4.62
C GLU A 179 8.94 2.09 5.72
N THR A 180 10.23 2.14 5.34
CA THR A 180 11.34 2.17 6.30
C THR A 180 11.27 3.41 7.19
N GLU A 181 11.02 4.60 6.62
CA GLU A 181 10.85 5.83 7.39
C GLU A 181 9.66 5.73 8.36
N LYS A 182 8.56 5.11 7.94
CA LYS A 182 7.42 4.84 8.82
C LYS A 182 7.84 3.96 10.01
N GLN A 183 8.59 2.89 9.78
CA GLN A 183 9.10 2.02 10.86
C GLN A 183 10.02 2.78 11.83
N ILE A 184 10.92 3.63 11.32
CA ILE A 184 11.77 4.49 12.15
C ILE A 184 10.92 5.40 13.05
N ARG A 185 9.88 6.03 12.48
CA ARG A 185 8.97 6.91 13.23
C ARG A 185 8.18 6.15 14.29
N THR A 186 7.61 5.00 13.93
CA THR A 186 6.82 4.16 14.84
C THR A 186 7.68 3.67 16.01
N GLN A 187 8.90 3.17 15.72
CA GLN A 187 9.83 2.76 16.76
C GLN A 187 10.17 3.92 17.70
N ARG A 188 10.54 5.08 17.14
CA ARG A 188 10.88 6.25 17.95
C ARG A 188 9.71 6.73 18.81
N LEU A 189 8.51 6.70 18.26
CA LEU A 189 7.29 7.06 19.00
C LEU A 189 7.06 6.09 20.18
N SER A 190 7.20 4.79 19.94
CA SER A 190 7.11 3.76 20.97
C SER A 190 8.15 3.96 22.07
N GLU A 191 9.41 4.26 21.72
CA GLU A 191 10.46 4.59 22.70
C GLU A 191 10.07 5.78 23.59
N LYS A 192 9.51 6.85 22.99
CA LYS A 192 9.07 8.05 23.72
C LYS A 192 7.92 7.75 24.67
N VAL A 193 6.92 6.98 24.23
CA VAL A 193 5.77 6.57 25.06
C VAL A 193 6.27 5.71 26.23
N ASN A 194 7.09 4.69 25.94
CA ASN A 194 7.64 3.81 26.96
C ASN A 194 8.52 4.57 27.97
N ALA A 195 9.33 5.52 27.50
CA ALA A 195 10.16 6.33 28.40
C ALA A 195 9.35 7.20 29.38
N LEU A 196 8.14 7.63 29.02
CA LEU A 196 7.23 8.32 29.93
C LEU A 196 6.57 7.36 30.91
N LEU A 197 6.09 6.20 30.44
CA LEU A 197 5.44 5.21 31.27
C LEU A 197 6.37 4.58 32.32
N THR A 198 7.67 4.47 32.01
CA THR A 198 8.67 3.92 32.95
C THR A 198 9.23 4.94 33.95
N ARG A 199 8.97 6.24 33.73
CA ARG A 199 9.40 7.32 34.67
C ARG A 199 8.29 7.76 35.64
N SER A 200 7.07 7.31 35.40
CA SER A 200 5.91 7.54 36.28
C SER A 200 5.80 6.43 37.33
#